data_58309f6a341e3a73aee41b496bf32132
#
_entry.id   58309f6a341e3a73aee41b496bf32132
#
_cell.length_a   1.000
_cell.length_b   1.000
_cell.length_c   1.000
_cell.angle_alpha   90.00
_cell.angle_beta   90.00
_cell.angle_gamma   90.00
#
_symmetry.space_group_name_H-M   'P 1'
#
loop_
_entity.id
_entity.type
_entity.pdbx_description
1 polymer ?
#
loop_
_entity_poly.entity_id
_entity_poly.type
_entity_poly.pdbx_seq_one_letter_code
_entity_poly.pdbx_strand_id
1 'polypeptide(L)' 'MAFGSKKQAVIAKPSFKERLTGVKSMFKKAHEDASKLNAEMQADIDSKKQKVKLLEDEIGFISETQKETQEFMSNLEKFI' A
#
# COMPACT_ATOMS: atom_id res chain seq x y z
N MET A 1 -2.09 -60.00 -6.02
CA MET A 1 -1.39 -58.85 -5.64
C MET A 1 -1.42 -57.72 -6.57
N ALA A 2 -2.02 -57.91 -7.66
CA ALA A 2 -2.12 -56.80 -8.58
C ALA A 2 -3.04 -55.69 -8.08
N PHE A 3 -3.83 -56.00 -7.15
CA PHE A 3 -4.76 -55.00 -6.72
C PHE A 3 -4.13 -53.81 -6.03
N GLY A 4 -2.99 -53.97 -5.49
CA GLY A 4 -2.30 -52.83 -4.92
C GLY A 4 -2.09 -51.73 -5.91
N SER A 5 -1.76 -52.09 -7.11
CA SER A 5 -1.56 -51.12 -8.18
C SER A 5 -2.80 -50.34 -8.51
N LYS A 6 -3.91 -51.01 -8.50
CA LYS A 6 -5.18 -50.34 -8.83
C LYS A 6 -5.50 -49.25 -7.85
N LYS A 7 -5.30 -49.54 -6.59
CA LYS A 7 -5.58 -48.54 -5.58
C LYS A 7 -4.70 -47.32 -5.73
N GLN A 8 -3.45 -47.56 -6.01
CA GLN A 8 -2.53 -46.47 -6.20
C GLN A 8 -2.93 -45.58 -7.38
N ALA A 9 -3.37 -46.20 -8.45
CA ALA A 9 -3.78 -45.45 -9.60
C ALA A 9 -4.97 -44.55 -9.29
N VAL A 10 -5.90 -45.03 -8.50
CA VAL A 10 -7.06 -44.26 -8.13
C VAL A 10 -6.67 -43.10 -7.23
N ILE A 11 -5.81 -43.36 -6.30
CA ILE A 11 -5.38 -42.33 -5.34
C ILE A 11 -4.54 -41.26 -6.00
N ALA A 12 -3.77 -41.64 -6.99
CA ALA A 12 -2.85 -40.73 -7.63
C ALA A 12 -3.51 -39.63 -8.45
N LYS A 13 -4.77 -39.83 -8.85
CA LYS A 13 -5.45 -38.85 -9.69
C LYS A 13 -6.64 -38.23 -8.97
N PRO A 14 -6.54 -36.96 -8.63
CA PRO A 14 -7.70 -36.26 -8.07
C PRO A 14 -8.79 -36.13 -9.13
N SER A 15 -10.03 -36.08 -8.69
CA SER A 15 -11.17 -35.91 -9.58
C SER A 15 -11.17 -34.53 -10.22
N PHE A 16 -11.92 -34.38 -11.29
CA PHE A 16 -12.07 -33.07 -11.92
C PHE A 16 -12.64 -32.03 -10.95
N LYS A 17 -13.57 -32.49 -10.12
CA LYS A 17 -14.17 -31.59 -9.13
C LYS A 17 -13.13 -31.09 -8.13
N GLU A 18 -12.27 -31.96 -7.67
CA GLU A 18 -11.20 -31.57 -6.76
C GLU A 18 -10.21 -30.61 -7.42
N ARG A 19 -9.91 -30.86 -8.67
CA ARG A 19 -9.04 -29.99 -9.43
C ARG A 19 -9.65 -28.61 -9.60
N LEU A 20 -10.93 -28.54 -9.89
CA LEU A 20 -11.64 -27.28 -10.00
C LEU A 20 -11.65 -26.53 -8.67
N THR A 21 -11.90 -27.23 -7.58
CA THR A 21 -11.87 -26.65 -6.23
C THR A 21 -10.50 -26.03 -5.94
N GLY A 22 -9.45 -26.74 -6.34
CA GLY A 22 -8.09 -26.22 -6.19
C GLY A 22 -7.86 -24.94 -6.97
N VAL A 23 -8.34 -24.89 -8.21
CA VAL A 23 -8.24 -23.69 -9.04
C VAL A 23 -8.99 -22.52 -8.40
N LYS A 24 -10.21 -22.78 -7.93
CA LYS A 24 -11.00 -21.74 -7.27
C LYS A 24 -10.31 -21.21 -6.01
N SER A 25 -9.70 -22.10 -5.24
CA SER A 25 -8.94 -21.73 -4.06
C SER A 25 -7.78 -20.82 -4.40
N MET A 26 -7.09 -21.10 -5.47
CA MET A 26 -5.97 -20.27 -5.92
C MET A 26 -6.42 -18.87 -6.27
N PHE A 27 -7.52 -18.75 -6.98
CA PHE A 27 -8.07 -17.43 -7.34
C PHE A 27 -8.55 -16.67 -6.11
N LYS A 28 -9.19 -17.37 -5.18
CA LYS A 28 -9.65 -16.75 -3.95
C LYS A 28 -8.47 -16.19 -3.16
N LYS A 29 -7.42 -16.97 -3.03
CA LYS A 29 -6.21 -16.52 -2.34
C LYS A 29 -5.57 -15.34 -3.03
N ALA A 30 -5.49 -15.37 -4.35
CA ALA A 30 -4.94 -14.27 -5.13
C ALA A 30 -5.75 -12.99 -4.90
N HIS A 31 -7.06 -13.10 -4.87
CA HIS A 31 -7.92 -11.95 -4.59
C HIS A 31 -7.69 -11.40 -3.18
N GLU A 32 -7.59 -12.27 -2.20
CA GLU A 32 -7.32 -11.87 -0.82
C GLU A 32 -5.96 -11.18 -0.69
N ASP A 33 -4.95 -11.72 -1.33
CA ASP A 33 -3.61 -11.15 -1.31
C ASP A 33 -3.58 -9.78 -1.98
N ALA A 34 -4.26 -9.66 -3.11
CA ALA A 34 -4.37 -8.38 -3.81
C ALA A 34 -5.13 -7.34 -2.99
N SER A 35 -6.18 -7.78 -2.29
CA SER A 35 -6.96 -6.89 -1.42
C SER A 35 -6.11 -6.36 -0.27
N LYS A 36 -5.29 -7.22 0.32
CA LYS A 36 -4.38 -6.79 1.39
C LYS A 36 -3.36 -5.79 0.88
N LEU A 37 -2.78 -6.09 -0.28
CA LEU A 37 -1.81 -5.20 -0.89
C LEU A 37 -2.42 -3.84 -1.18
N ASN A 38 -3.64 -3.83 -1.71
CA ASN A 38 -4.35 -2.60 -1.98
C ASN A 38 -4.59 -1.78 -0.70
N ALA A 39 -4.97 -2.45 0.38
CA ALA A 39 -5.19 -1.80 1.66
C ALA A 39 -3.90 -1.20 2.21
N GLU A 40 -2.79 -1.91 2.08
CA GLU A 40 -1.49 -1.42 2.52
C GLU A 40 -1.06 -0.20 1.72
N MET A 41 -1.28 -0.22 0.42
CA MET A 41 -0.98 0.92 -0.43
C MET A 41 -1.82 2.13 -0.06
N GLN A 42 -3.10 1.92 0.23
CA GLN A 42 -3.98 3.01 0.64
C GLN A 42 -3.54 3.62 1.96
N ALA A 43 -3.16 2.78 2.92
CA ALA A 43 -2.66 3.25 4.20
C ALA A 43 -1.38 4.07 4.04
N ASP A 44 -0.50 3.65 3.16
CA ASP A 44 0.73 4.36 2.87
C ASP A 44 0.47 5.71 2.22
N ILE A 45 -0.46 5.74 1.27
CA ILE A 45 -0.88 6.99 0.63
C ILE A 45 -1.42 7.96 1.66
N ASP A 46 -2.29 7.49 2.55
CA ASP A 46 -2.89 8.34 3.58
C ASP A 46 -1.83 8.90 4.53
N SER A 47 -0.87 8.07 4.91
CA SER A 47 0.24 8.49 5.76
C SER A 47 1.07 9.57 5.09
N LYS A 48 1.36 9.40 3.80
CA LYS A 48 2.13 10.36 3.04
C LYS A 48 1.40 11.68 2.83
N LYS A 49 0.08 11.62 2.65
CA LYS A 49 -0.75 12.82 2.55
C LYS A 49 -0.69 13.65 3.83
N GLN A 50 -0.69 12.97 4.99
CA GLN A 50 -0.55 13.66 6.26
C GLN A 50 0.80 14.34 6.38
N LYS A 51 1.87 13.68 5.95
CA LYS A 51 3.21 14.26 5.95
C LYS A 51 3.30 15.48 5.03
N VAL A 52 2.68 15.40 3.87
CA VAL A 52 2.63 16.53 2.93
C VAL A 52 1.93 17.72 3.59
N LYS A 53 0.82 17.47 4.26
CA LYS A 53 0.08 18.53 4.94
C LYS A 53 0.93 19.21 6.02
N LEU A 54 1.64 18.42 6.81
CA LEU A 54 2.52 18.96 7.83
C LEU A 54 3.63 19.81 7.22
N LEU A 55 4.19 19.35 6.12
CA LEU A 55 5.23 20.10 5.42
C LEU A 55 4.68 21.40 4.82
N GLU A 56 3.45 21.36 4.30
CA GLU A 56 2.79 22.58 3.79
C GLU A 56 2.59 23.60 4.91
N ASP A 57 2.17 23.13 6.08
CA ASP A 57 1.99 23.99 7.24
C ASP A 57 3.31 24.61 7.67
N GLU A 58 4.39 23.83 7.68
CA GLU A 58 5.72 24.32 8.01
C GLU A 58 6.21 25.36 7.00
N ILE A 59 5.98 25.11 5.73
CA ILE A 59 6.34 26.05 4.66
C ILE A 59 5.57 27.35 4.85
N GLY A 60 4.28 27.26 5.15
CA GLY A 60 3.46 28.45 5.38
C GLY A 60 4.00 29.28 6.55
N PHE A 61 4.35 28.63 7.63
CA PHE A 61 4.89 29.29 8.80
C PHE A 61 6.22 29.99 8.49
N ILE A 62 7.12 29.30 7.81
CA ILE A 62 8.41 29.85 7.42
C ILE A 62 8.22 31.03 6.46
N SER A 63 7.29 30.90 5.52
CA SER A 63 7.00 31.97 4.57
C SER A 63 6.51 33.24 5.26
N GLU A 64 5.66 33.10 6.26
CA GLU A 64 5.20 34.24 7.04
C GLU A 64 6.35 34.89 7.80
N THR A 65 7.18 34.09 8.40
CA THR A 65 8.36 34.61 9.14
C THR A 65 9.32 35.32 8.17
N GLN A 66 9.49 34.77 6.98
CA GLN A 66 10.33 35.39 5.97
C GLN A 66 9.78 36.78 5.57
N LYS A 67 8.46 36.87 5.43
CA LYS A 67 7.82 38.12 5.07
C LYS A 67 8.03 39.16 6.16
N GLU A 68 7.84 38.77 7.42
CA GLU A 68 8.12 39.67 8.55
C GLU A 68 9.58 40.12 8.57
N THR A 69 10.47 39.21 8.29
CA THR A 69 11.90 39.52 8.24
C THR A 69 12.21 40.51 7.12
N GLN A 70 11.59 40.35 5.96
CA GLN A 70 11.79 41.27 4.84
C GLN A 70 11.25 42.65 5.19
N GLU A 71 10.13 42.74 5.87
CA GLU A 71 9.57 44.01 6.34
C GLU A 71 10.50 44.70 7.32
N PHE A 72 11.04 43.92 8.25
CA PHE A 72 11.99 44.41 9.22
C PHE A 72 13.25 44.94 8.55
N MET A 73 13.80 44.22 7.59
CA MET A 73 14.96 44.65 6.82
C MET A 73 14.69 45.96 6.08
N SER A 74 13.50 46.03 5.48
CA SER A 74 13.09 47.23 4.75
C SER A 74 13.00 48.44 5.68
N ASN A 75 12.48 48.24 6.88
CA ASN A 75 12.41 49.30 7.87
C ASN A 75 13.80 49.74 8.35
N LEU A 76 14.72 48.79 8.54
CA LEU A 76 16.08 49.11 8.92
C LEU A 76 16.80 49.95 7.87
N GLU A 77 16.53 49.66 6.58
CA GLU A 77 17.11 50.43 5.47
C GLU A 77 16.77 51.91 5.54
N LYS A 78 15.67 52.26 6.12
CA LYS A 78 15.28 53.65 6.27
C LYS A 78 16.16 54.39 7.27
N PHE A 79 16.87 53.68 8.10
CA PHE A 79 17.76 54.26 9.11
C PHE A 79 19.21 54.26 8.66
N ILE A 80 19.49 53.66 7.55
CA ILE A 80 20.81 53.61 6.99
C ILE A 80 20.96 54.63 5.90
#